data_e0b597c5141364da13ecbb7f16c8449c
#
_entry.id   e0b597c5141364da13ecbb7f16c8449c
#
_cell.length_a   1.000
_cell.length_b   1.000
_cell.length_c   1.000
_cell.angle_alpha   90.00
_cell.angle_beta   90.00
_cell.angle_gamma   90.00
#
_symmetry.space_group_name_H-M   'P 1'
#
loop_
_entity.id
_entity.type
_entity.pdbx_description
1 polymer ?
#
loop_
_entity_poly.entity_id
_entity_poly.type
_entity_poly.pdbx_seq_one_letter_code
_entity_poly.pdbx_strand_id
1 'polypeptide(L)'
;MNDEQNKIAVVTGASRGIGKEIALALGNTLTVIGTATTDASAENISSYLKESGIAGKGYCLDVASEESIEEFVKAAQGEFGAIGVLVNNAGITRDNILMRMKADEWDQVINTNLSSIYRMSKALVRGMTKVRWGRIISISSVVGSSGNIGQANYAAAKAGLEGFSRALAMEIGSRGITVNAVAPGFIDTDMTKGLDQDQAATLMSKIPLGRYGNPEEIAAVVAFLASEQAGYITGETIHVNGGMYMG
;
A
#
# COMPACT_ATOMS: atom_id res chain seq x y z
N MET A 1 -19.62 9.47 25.61
CA MET A 1 -18.33 8.98 26.08
C MET A 1 -17.53 8.68 24.85
N ASN A 2 -16.53 9.49 24.58
CA ASN A 2 -15.71 9.41 23.38
C ASN A 2 -14.83 8.15 23.48
N ASP A 3 -15.19 7.09 22.77
CA ASP A 3 -14.24 6.05 22.39
C ASP A 3 -13.26 6.64 21.34
N GLU A 4 -12.29 7.41 21.79
CA GLU A 4 -11.01 7.51 21.11
C GLU A 4 -10.28 6.17 21.32
N GLN A 5 -10.88 5.11 20.77
CA GLN A 5 -10.15 3.86 20.61
C GLN A 5 -8.93 4.21 19.76
N ASN A 6 -7.74 3.95 20.26
CA ASN A 6 -6.48 4.03 19.53
C ASN A 6 -6.67 3.31 18.19
N LYS A 7 -6.93 4.09 17.14
CA LYS A 7 -7.14 3.51 15.80
C LYS A 7 -5.82 2.93 15.34
N ILE A 8 -5.84 1.68 14.93
CA ILE A 8 -4.65 0.92 14.57
C ILE A 8 -4.56 0.82 13.06
N ALA A 9 -3.40 1.17 12.54
CA ALA A 9 -3.07 1.06 11.12
C ALA A 9 -2.07 -0.08 10.89
N VAL A 10 -2.34 -0.90 9.88
CA VAL A 10 -1.36 -1.86 9.33
C VAL A 10 -0.84 -1.33 8.01
N VAL A 11 0.48 -1.29 7.85
CA VAL A 11 1.17 -0.93 6.60
C VAL A 11 2.03 -2.09 6.15
N THR A 12 1.67 -2.73 5.04
CA THR A 12 2.48 -3.84 4.51
C THR A 12 3.69 -3.30 3.73
N GLY A 13 4.86 -3.96 3.87
CA GLY A 13 6.09 -3.54 3.22
C GLY A 13 6.62 -2.20 3.72
N ALA A 14 6.62 -2.00 5.05
CA ALA A 14 6.98 -0.73 5.71
C ALA A 14 8.47 -0.58 6.03
N SER A 15 9.35 -1.47 5.56
CA SER A 15 10.78 -1.43 5.93
C SER A 15 11.56 -0.28 5.29
N ARG A 16 11.09 0.29 4.17
CA ARG A 16 11.75 1.37 3.42
C ARG A 16 10.79 2.06 2.44
N GLY A 17 11.29 3.13 1.80
CA GLY A 17 10.61 3.83 0.70
C GLY A 17 9.22 4.30 1.07
N ILE A 18 8.27 4.19 0.16
CA ILE A 18 6.88 4.66 0.32
C ILE A 18 6.24 4.07 1.59
N GLY A 19 6.41 2.77 1.84
CA GLY A 19 5.80 2.12 3.00
C GLY A 19 6.30 2.65 4.34
N LYS A 20 7.60 2.98 4.45
CA LYS A 20 8.17 3.61 5.64
C LYS A 20 7.58 5.01 5.87
N GLU A 21 7.54 5.84 4.83
CA GLU A 21 7.02 7.21 4.97
C GLU A 21 5.50 7.22 5.27
N ILE A 22 4.75 6.26 4.72
CA ILE A 22 3.34 6.04 5.10
C ILE A 22 3.23 5.69 6.59
N ALA A 23 4.07 4.79 7.08
CA ALA A 23 4.06 4.40 8.49
C ALA A 23 4.38 5.60 9.41
N LEU A 24 5.36 6.42 9.03
CA LEU A 24 5.71 7.64 9.76
C LEU A 24 4.57 8.67 9.73
N ALA A 25 3.96 8.92 8.57
CA ALA A 25 2.86 9.88 8.44
C ALA A 25 1.62 9.47 9.23
N LEU A 26 1.24 8.19 9.20
CA LEU A 26 0.11 7.66 9.97
C LEU A 26 0.39 7.68 11.47
N GLY A 27 1.63 7.52 11.88
CA GLY A 27 2.06 7.50 13.28
C GLY A 27 1.80 8.81 14.03
N ASN A 28 1.54 9.92 13.35
CA ASN A 28 1.16 11.17 13.99
C ASN A 28 -0.20 11.11 14.71
N THR A 29 -1.06 10.16 14.32
CA THR A 29 -2.45 10.07 14.83
C THR A 29 -2.90 8.66 15.16
N LEU A 30 -2.16 7.64 14.75
CA LEU A 30 -2.53 6.24 14.86
C LEU A 30 -1.42 5.42 15.52
N THR A 31 -1.78 4.30 16.12
CA THR A 31 -0.82 3.23 16.41
C THR A 31 -0.50 2.47 15.12
N VAL A 32 0.78 2.31 14.79
CA VAL A 32 1.20 1.76 13.49
C VAL A 32 1.84 0.39 13.64
N ILE A 33 1.31 -0.57 12.89
CA ILE A 33 1.91 -1.89 12.70
C ILE A 33 2.50 -1.93 11.30
N GLY A 34 3.82 -1.89 11.19
CA GLY A 34 4.51 -2.05 9.92
C GLY A 34 4.90 -3.51 9.70
N THR A 35 4.89 -3.99 8.44
CA THR A 35 5.33 -5.36 8.18
C THR A 35 6.45 -5.45 7.14
N ALA A 36 7.25 -6.50 7.25
CA ALA A 36 8.31 -6.87 6.31
C ALA A 36 8.47 -8.39 6.26
N THR A 37 9.18 -8.90 5.27
CA THR A 37 9.32 -10.35 5.02
C THR A 37 10.38 -11.04 5.89
N THR A 38 11.14 -10.29 6.69
CA THR A 38 12.18 -10.85 7.58
C THR A 38 12.10 -10.23 8.96
N ASP A 39 12.48 -10.98 9.99
CA ASP A 39 12.51 -10.52 11.38
C ASP A 39 13.43 -9.30 11.56
N ALA A 40 14.62 -9.31 10.94
CA ALA A 40 15.54 -8.17 11.00
C ALA A 40 14.92 -6.88 10.44
N SER A 41 14.14 -6.99 9.36
CA SER A 41 13.42 -5.83 8.80
C SER A 41 12.25 -5.41 9.69
N ALA A 42 11.57 -6.35 10.35
CA ALA A 42 10.53 -6.05 11.32
C ALA A 42 11.08 -5.34 12.58
N GLU A 43 12.25 -5.76 13.06
CA GLU A 43 12.95 -5.09 14.15
C GLU A 43 13.38 -3.66 13.76
N ASN A 44 13.87 -3.47 12.53
CA ASN A 44 14.18 -2.13 12.02
C ASN A 44 12.94 -1.23 11.98
N ILE A 45 11.76 -1.77 11.59
CA ILE A 45 10.49 -1.04 11.66
C ILE A 45 10.18 -0.60 13.09
N SER A 46 10.28 -1.52 14.05
CA SER A 46 10.06 -1.24 15.48
C SER A 46 11.01 -0.14 15.98
N SER A 47 12.27 -0.17 15.54
CA SER A 47 13.30 0.80 15.92
C SER A 47 12.98 2.20 15.42
N TYR A 48 12.72 2.37 14.12
CA TYR A 48 12.45 3.71 13.59
C TYR A 48 11.12 4.28 14.08
N LEU A 49 10.08 3.46 14.33
CA LEU A 49 8.83 3.92 14.95
C LEU A 49 9.11 4.46 16.36
N LYS A 50 9.88 3.72 17.16
CA LYS A 50 10.28 4.15 18.51
C LYS A 50 11.11 5.43 18.50
N GLU A 51 12.10 5.54 17.62
CA GLU A 51 12.93 6.71 17.44
C GLU A 51 12.11 7.94 17.04
N SER A 52 11.04 7.75 16.29
CA SER A 52 10.10 8.80 15.89
C SER A 52 9.01 9.09 16.93
N GLY A 53 9.03 8.41 18.10
CA GLY A 53 8.02 8.57 19.13
C GLY A 53 6.63 8.01 18.77
N ILE A 54 6.55 7.13 17.79
CA ILE A 54 5.32 6.53 17.26
C ILE A 54 5.01 5.26 18.03
N ALA A 55 3.78 5.15 18.54
CA ALA A 55 3.29 3.90 19.12
C ALA A 55 3.10 2.85 18.02
N GLY A 56 3.67 1.66 18.24
CA GLY A 56 3.54 0.58 17.26
C GLY A 56 4.72 -0.38 17.24
N LYS A 57 4.71 -1.27 16.24
CA LYS A 57 5.68 -2.36 16.16
C LYS A 57 5.81 -2.89 14.74
N GLY A 58 6.97 -3.46 14.42
CA GLY A 58 7.20 -4.23 13.21
C GLY A 58 6.86 -5.72 13.39
N TYR A 59 6.30 -6.32 12.36
CA TYR A 59 6.03 -7.77 12.31
C TYR A 59 6.61 -8.39 11.04
N CYS A 60 7.05 -9.65 11.16
CA CYS A 60 7.35 -10.48 10.00
C CYS A 60 6.02 -10.91 9.34
N LEU A 61 5.91 -10.71 8.03
CA LEU A 61 4.74 -11.10 7.25
C LEU A 61 5.12 -11.31 5.79
N ASP A 62 4.85 -12.51 5.29
CA ASP A 62 4.79 -12.78 3.86
C ASP A 62 3.33 -12.65 3.37
N VAL A 63 3.01 -11.56 2.68
CA VAL A 63 1.67 -11.31 2.14
C VAL A 63 1.27 -12.30 1.04
N ALA A 64 2.21 -13.06 0.48
CA ALA A 64 1.95 -14.10 -0.49
C ALA A 64 1.48 -15.43 0.13
N SER A 65 1.67 -15.61 1.46
CA SER A 65 1.28 -16.78 2.24
C SER A 65 0.01 -16.53 3.04
N GLU A 66 -1.02 -17.36 2.84
CA GLU A 66 -2.28 -17.29 3.59
C GLU A 66 -2.06 -17.62 5.07
N GLU A 67 -1.23 -18.62 5.37
CA GLU A 67 -0.86 -19.01 6.74
C GLU A 67 -0.14 -17.87 7.46
N SER A 68 0.84 -17.22 6.82
CA SER A 68 1.54 -16.07 7.40
C SER A 68 0.60 -14.91 7.70
N ILE A 69 -0.40 -14.66 6.84
CA ILE A 69 -1.42 -13.63 7.08
C ILE A 69 -2.29 -13.98 8.29
N GLU A 70 -2.74 -15.23 8.42
CA GLU A 70 -3.57 -15.66 9.54
C GLU A 70 -2.83 -15.55 10.87
N GLU A 71 -1.58 -16.00 10.94
CA GLU A 71 -0.73 -15.88 12.10
C GLU A 71 -0.48 -14.42 12.49
N PHE A 72 -0.13 -13.58 11.50
CA PHE A 72 0.07 -12.15 11.70
C PHE A 72 -1.18 -11.47 12.25
N VAL A 73 -2.34 -11.67 11.62
CA VAL A 73 -3.60 -11.03 12.04
C VAL A 73 -3.98 -11.46 13.46
N LYS A 74 -3.81 -12.74 13.80
CA LYS A 74 -4.07 -13.25 15.15
C LYS A 74 -3.14 -12.59 16.18
N ALA A 75 -1.85 -12.51 15.90
CA ALA A 75 -0.87 -11.89 16.79
C ALA A 75 -1.13 -10.38 16.96
N ALA A 76 -1.30 -9.65 15.85
CA ALA A 76 -1.51 -8.21 15.85
C ALA A 76 -2.81 -7.81 16.55
N GLN A 77 -3.91 -8.52 16.28
CA GLN A 77 -5.19 -8.26 16.97
C GLN A 77 -5.17 -8.67 18.45
N GLY A 78 -4.39 -9.69 18.81
CA GLY A 78 -4.19 -10.10 20.19
C GLY A 78 -3.42 -9.06 21.01
N GLU A 79 -2.45 -8.39 20.41
CA GLU A 79 -1.60 -7.39 21.09
C GLU A 79 -2.22 -5.99 21.08
N PHE A 80 -2.80 -5.55 19.94
CA PHE A 80 -3.24 -4.18 19.74
C PHE A 80 -4.77 -4.01 19.66
N GLY A 81 -5.51 -5.07 19.43
CA GLY A 81 -6.96 -4.99 19.25
C GLY A 81 -7.39 -4.87 17.79
N ALA A 82 -8.56 -4.27 17.55
CA ALA A 82 -9.17 -4.20 16.24
C ALA A 82 -8.40 -3.25 15.29
N ILE A 83 -7.99 -3.75 14.12
CA ILE A 83 -7.31 -2.98 13.09
C ILE A 83 -8.36 -2.22 12.27
N GLY A 84 -8.25 -0.90 12.26
CA GLY A 84 -9.18 -0.01 11.57
C GLY A 84 -8.66 0.52 10.22
N VAL A 85 -7.34 0.57 10.02
CA VAL A 85 -6.73 1.04 8.77
C VAL A 85 -5.84 -0.05 8.21
N LEU A 86 -6.03 -0.37 6.92
CA LEU A 86 -5.16 -1.27 6.16
C LEU A 86 -4.55 -0.51 4.99
N VAL A 87 -3.22 -0.46 4.93
CA VAL A 87 -2.48 0.04 3.76
C VAL A 87 -1.76 -1.14 3.10
N ASN A 88 -2.27 -1.56 1.94
CA ASN A 88 -1.65 -2.56 1.10
C ASN A 88 -0.57 -1.89 0.24
N ASN A 89 0.66 -1.88 0.72
CA ASN A 89 1.79 -1.27 0.03
C ASN A 89 2.83 -2.30 -0.44
N ALA A 90 2.93 -3.46 0.18
CA ALA A 90 3.85 -4.51 -0.24
C ALA A 90 3.67 -4.88 -1.72
N GLY A 91 4.77 -4.96 -2.44
CA GLY A 91 4.73 -5.29 -3.86
C GLY A 91 6.13 -5.59 -4.42
N ILE A 92 6.15 -6.29 -5.54
CA ILE A 92 7.35 -6.67 -6.28
C ILE A 92 7.18 -6.39 -7.77
N THR A 93 8.29 -6.30 -8.49
CA THR A 93 8.33 -6.35 -9.96
C THR A 93 9.11 -7.58 -10.41
N ARG A 94 8.76 -8.12 -11.58
CA ARG A 94 9.49 -9.13 -12.34
C ARG A 94 9.34 -8.77 -13.81
N ASP A 95 10.17 -7.81 -14.21
CA ASP A 95 10.04 -7.18 -15.51
C ASP A 95 10.64 -8.07 -16.61
N ASN A 96 9.85 -8.37 -17.62
CA ASN A 96 10.28 -9.10 -18.81
C ASN A 96 9.29 -8.84 -19.95
N ILE A 97 9.76 -8.83 -21.20
CA ILE A 97 8.85 -8.75 -22.36
C ILE A 97 8.01 -10.02 -22.43
N LEU A 98 6.74 -9.89 -22.84
CA LEU A 98 5.75 -10.97 -22.80
C LEU A 98 6.26 -12.28 -23.43
N MET A 99 6.96 -12.22 -24.56
CA MET A 99 7.50 -13.39 -25.25
C MET A 99 8.57 -14.16 -24.46
N ARG A 100 9.18 -13.55 -23.45
CA ARG A 100 10.22 -14.15 -22.58
C ARG A 100 9.78 -14.30 -21.14
N MET A 101 8.64 -13.70 -20.77
CA MET A 101 8.10 -13.76 -19.41
C MET A 101 7.78 -15.20 -19.05
N LYS A 102 8.36 -15.65 -17.94
CA LYS A 102 8.10 -16.98 -17.40
C LYS A 102 6.82 -16.99 -16.56
N ALA A 103 6.18 -18.14 -16.46
CA ALA A 103 4.97 -18.31 -15.67
C ALA A 103 5.19 -17.91 -14.19
N ASP A 104 6.34 -18.28 -13.61
CA ASP A 104 6.68 -17.92 -12.23
C ASP A 104 6.89 -16.42 -12.04
N GLU A 105 7.41 -15.68 -13.03
CA GLU A 105 7.51 -14.21 -12.98
C GLU A 105 6.12 -13.56 -12.98
N TRP A 106 5.19 -14.10 -13.73
CA TRP A 106 3.79 -13.68 -13.73
C TRP A 106 3.12 -14.01 -12.40
N ASP A 107 3.18 -15.26 -11.97
CA ASP A 107 2.48 -15.75 -10.77
C ASP A 107 2.96 -15.07 -9.49
N GLN A 108 4.28 -14.83 -9.34
CA GLN A 108 4.83 -14.12 -8.20
C GLN A 108 4.26 -12.68 -8.11
N VAL A 109 4.20 -11.97 -9.25
CA VAL A 109 3.69 -10.58 -9.27
C VAL A 109 2.19 -10.55 -8.98
N ILE A 110 1.39 -11.40 -9.60
CA ILE A 110 -0.06 -11.47 -9.33
C ILE A 110 -0.31 -11.88 -7.88
N ASN A 111 0.40 -12.88 -7.37
CA ASN A 111 0.21 -13.35 -6.00
C ASN A 111 0.54 -12.28 -4.96
N THR A 112 1.65 -11.55 -5.15
CA THR A 112 2.11 -10.53 -4.20
C THR A 112 1.37 -9.20 -4.36
N ASN A 113 1.09 -8.75 -5.60
CA ASN A 113 0.58 -7.40 -5.82
C ASN A 113 -0.94 -7.31 -5.96
N LEU A 114 -1.63 -8.44 -6.11
CA LEU A 114 -3.09 -8.49 -6.26
C LEU A 114 -3.74 -9.46 -5.28
N SER A 115 -3.37 -10.75 -5.30
CA SER A 115 -4.01 -11.75 -4.46
C SER A 115 -3.80 -11.48 -2.97
N SER A 116 -2.66 -10.92 -2.58
CA SER A 116 -2.36 -10.50 -1.21
C SER A 116 -3.34 -9.45 -0.71
N ILE A 117 -3.71 -8.49 -1.57
CA ILE A 117 -4.65 -7.39 -1.24
C ILE A 117 -6.03 -7.97 -0.89
N TYR A 118 -6.49 -8.95 -1.68
CA TYR A 118 -7.71 -9.70 -1.38
C TYR A 118 -7.60 -10.40 -0.02
N ARG A 119 -6.51 -11.16 0.23
CA ARG A 119 -6.32 -11.92 1.47
C ARG A 119 -6.28 -11.03 2.70
N MET A 120 -5.46 -9.96 2.66
CA MET A 120 -5.35 -8.99 3.75
C MET A 120 -6.69 -8.28 4.03
N SER A 121 -7.36 -7.82 2.97
CA SER A 121 -8.67 -7.18 3.11
C SER A 121 -9.70 -8.14 3.72
N LYS A 122 -9.78 -9.38 3.23
CA LYS A 122 -10.69 -10.42 3.74
C LYS A 122 -10.45 -10.72 5.22
N ALA A 123 -9.18 -10.79 5.64
CA ALA A 123 -8.82 -11.09 7.02
C ALA A 123 -9.23 -9.97 8.00
N LEU A 124 -9.23 -8.70 7.57
CA LEU A 124 -9.47 -7.54 8.44
C LEU A 124 -10.88 -6.96 8.34
N VAL A 125 -11.57 -7.09 7.20
CA VAL A 125 -12.86 -6.43 6.94
C VAL A 125 -13.94 -6.79 7.94
N ARG A 126 -13.93 -8.02 8.48
CA ARG A 126 -14.91 -8.46 9.50
C ARG A 126 -14.79 -7.64 10.79
N GLY A 127 -13.58 -7.29 11.20
CA GLY A 127 -13.34 -6.42 12.36
C GLY A 127 -13.87 -5.01 12.11
N MET A 128 -13.53 -4.44 10.96
CA MET A 128 -13.99 -3.11 10.54
C MET A 128 -15.53 -3.02 10.45
N THR A 129 -16.20 -4.06 9.90
CA THR A 129 -17.66 -4.08 9.79
C THR A 129 -18.36 -4.14 11.14
N LYS A 130 -17.78 -4.76 12.17
CA LYS A 130 -18.34 -4.80 13.53
C LYS A 130 -18.37 -3.43 14.18
N VAL A 131 -17.29 -2.66 14.02
CA VAL A 131 -17.17 -1.31 14.59
C VAL A 131 -17.77 -0.23 13.69
N ARG A 132 -18.21 -0.61 12.47
CA ARG A 132 -18.76 0.28 11.44
C ARG A 132 -17.83 1.45 11.09
N TRP A 133 -16.55 1.17 11.06
CA TRP A 133 -15.51 2.10 10.67
C TRP A 133 -14.31 1.35 10.10
N GLY A 134 -13.75 1.85 9.00
CA GLY A 134 -12.53 1.29 8.43
C GLY A 134 -12.01 2.09 7.24
N ARG A 135 -10.73 1.92 6.95
CA ARG A 135 -10.03 2.50 5.81
C ARG A 135 -9.16 1.44 5.17
N ILE A 136 -9.42 1.12 3.92
CA ILE A 136 -8.59 0.21 3.12
C ILE A 136 -7.99 1.04 1.99
N ILE A 137 -6.66 1.13 1.95
CA ILE A 137 -5.93 1.94 0.98
C ILE A 137 -4.89 1.05 0.31
N SER A 138 -4.93 0.95 -1.02
CA SER A 138 -4.00 0.10 -1.77
C SER A 138 -3.09 0.95 -2.65
N ILE A 139 -1.78 0.69 -2.60
CA ILE A 139 -0.81 1.41 -3.43
C ILE A 139 -0.78 0.75 -4.82
N SER A 140 -1.39 1.46 -5.77
CA SER A 140 -1.37 1.13 -7.20
C SER A 140 -0.09 1.65 -7.87
N SER A 141 -0.18 2.04 -9.10
CA SER A 141 0.88 2.67 -9.90
C SER A 141 0.28 3.34 -11.12
N VAL A 142 0.91 4.40 -11.62
CA VAL A 142 0.60 4.95 -12.95
C VAL A 142 0.63 3.87 -14.05
N VAL A 143 1.46 2.84 -13.87
CA VAL A 143 1.56 1.71 -14.81
C VAL A 143 0.26 0.91 -14.92
N GLY A 144 -0.56 0.86 -13.86
CA GLY A 144 -1.88 0.23 -13.91
C GLY A 144 -2.82 0.88 -14.92
N SER A 145 -2.70 2.20 -15.13
CA SER A 145 -3.52 2.97 -16.06
C SER A 145 -2.86 3.16 -17.43
N SER A 146 -1.54 3.44 -17.48
CA SER A 146 -0.82 3.74 -18.72
C SER A 146 -0.19 2.53 -19.41
N GLY A 147 0.02 1.42 -18.67
CA GLY A 147 0.89 0.33 -19.10
C GLY A 147 2.37 0.74 -19.09
N ASN A 148 3.25 -0.26 -19.20
CA ASN A 148 4.68 -0.06 -19.44
C ASN A 148 5.28 -1.28 -20.13
N ILE A 149 6.26 -1.07 -21.02
CA ILE A 149 6.94 -2.17 -21.72
C ILE A 149 7.64 -3.07 -20.71
N GLY A 150 7.46 -4.39 -20.85
CA GLY A 150 8.06 -5.37 -19.96
C GLY A 150 7.36 -5.58 -18.62
N GLN A 151 6.24 -4.90 -18.38
CA GLN A 151 5.50 -4.94 -17.11
C GLN A 151 4.05 -5.42 -17.28
N ALA A 152 3.78 -6.33 -18.19
CA ALA A 152 2.42 -6.83 -18.42
C ALA A 152 1.80 -7.46 -17.15
N ASN A 153 2.59 -8.23 -16.37
CA ASN A 153 2.20 -8.80 -15.08
C ASN A 153 1.92 -7.71 -14.03
N TYR A 154 2.81 -6.74 -13.92
CA TYR A 154 2.68 -5.63 -12.96
C TYR A 154 1.49 -4.72 -13.28
N ALA A 155 1.34 -4.32 -14.56
CA ALA A 155 0.21 -3.55 -15.04
C ALA A 155 -1.13 -4.26 -14.77
N ALA A 156 -1.21 -5.56 -15.08
CA ALA A 156 -2.39 -6.37 -14.81
C ALA A 156 -2.74 -6.41 -13.32
N ALA A 157 -1.73 -6.60 -12.44
CA ALA A 157 -1.94 -6.60 -11.00
C ALA A 157 -2.43 -5.25 -10.48
N LYS A 158 -1.82 -4.13 -10.95
CA LYS A 158 -2.17 -2.78 -10.49
C LYS A 158 -3.53 -2.33 -11.02
N ALA A 159 -3.87 -2.60 -12.27
CA ALA A 159 -5.22 -2.38 -12.80
C ALA A 159 -6.27 -3.26 -12.09
N GLY A 160 -5.93 -4.51 -11.80
CA GLY A 160 -6.79 -5.46 -11.09
C GLY A 160 -7.13 -5.00 -9.66
N LEU A 161 -6.14 -4.45 -8.93
CA LEU A 161 -6.40 -3.93 -7.58
C LEU A 161 -7.33 -2.71 -7.58
N GLU A 162 -7.28 -1.85 -8.60
CA GLU A 162 -8.19 -0.72 -8.73
C GLU A 162 -9.63 -1.19 -8.98
N GLY A 163 -9.80 -2.22 -9.84
CA GLY A 163 -11.09 -2.88 -10.03
C GLY A 163 -11.60 -3.54 -8.76
N PHE A 164 -10.74 -4.26 -8.03
CA PHE A 164 -11.06 -4.84 -6.73
C PHE A 164 -11.49 -3.78 -5.71
N SER A 165 -10.77 -2.65 -5.64
CA SER A 165 -11.08 -1.56 -4.72
C SER A 165 -12.48 -0.98 -4.98
N ARG A 166 -12.84 -0.77 -6.24
CA ARG A 166 -14.19 -0.29 -6.63
C ARG A 166 -15.29 -1.26 -6.22
N ALA A 167 -15.10 -2.55 -6.50
CA ALA A 167 -16.09 -3.57 -6.14
C ALA A 167 -16.27 -3.68 -4.62
N LEU A 168 -15.17 -3.74 -3.87
CA LEU A 168 -15.20 -3.84 -2.41
C LEU A 168 -15.82 -2.58 -1.78
N ALA A 169 -15.56 -1.38 -2.32
CA ALA A 169 -16.18 -0.14 -1.87
C ALA A 169 -17.72 -0.19 -1.95
N MET A 170 -18.26 -0.76 -3.02
CA MET A 170 -19.70 -0.95 -3.16
C MET A 170 -20.27 -1.94 -2.15
N GLU A 171 -19.53 -3.02 -1.84
CA GLU A 171 -20.01 -4.06 -0.91
C GLU A 171 -20.05 -3.57 0.54
N ILE A 172 -19.07 -2.80 0.99
CA ILE A 172 -18.88 -2.48 2.42
C ILE A 172 -19.06 -1.01 2.77
N GLY A 173 -19.32 -0.13 1.81
CA GLY A 173 -19.48 1.30 2.05
C GLY A 173 -20.61 1.62 3.05
N SER A 174 -21.73 0.88 3.01
CA SER A 174 -22.84 1.02 3.97
C SER A 174 -22.44 0.72 5.43
N ARG A 175 -21.26 0.17 5.64
CA ARG A 175 -20.68 -0.12 6.97
C ARG A 175 -19.73 0.97 7.46
N GLY A 176 -19.65 2.13 6.81
CA GLY A 176 -18.75 3.21 7.16
C GLY A 176 -17.28 2.93 6.83
N ILE A 177 -17.04 2.02 5.88
CA ILE A 177 -15.68 1.63 5.45
C ILE A 177 -15.43 2.21 4.07
N THR A 178 -14.32 2.93 3.90
CA THR A 178 -13.89 3.40 2.58
C THR A 178 -12.77 2.52 2.02
N VAL A 179 -12.78 2.34 0.70
CA VAL A 179 -11.78 1.53 -0.01
C VAL A 179 -11.28 2.35 -1.20
N ASN A 180 -10.00 2.72 -1.19
CA ASN A 180 -9.42 3.57 -2.23
C ASN A 180 -8.05 3.04 -2.68
N ALA A 181 -7.60 3.50 -3.82
CA ALA A 181 -6.25 3.27 -4.33
C ALA A 181 -5.50 4.60 -4.44
N VAL A 182 -4.18 4.55 -4.28
CA VAL A 182 -3.28 5.65 -4.62
C VAL A 182 -2.36 5.14 -5.71
N ALA A 183 -2.26 5.87 -6.82
CA ALA A 183 -1.45 5.51 -7.98
C ALA A 183 -0.24 6.47 -8.11
N PRO A 184 0.91 6.11 -7.53
CA PRO A 184 2.14 6.87 -7.68
C PRO A 184 2.64 6.86 -9.13
N GLY A 185 3.30 7.96 -9.53
CA GLY A 185 4.20 8.00 -10.68
C GLY A 185 5.59 7.47 -10.33
N PHE A 186 6.63 8.07 -10.92
CA PHE A 186 8.01 7.80 -10.53
C PHE A 186 8.35 8.55 -9.23
N ILE A 187 8.68 7.78 -8.21
CA ILE A 187 9.01 8.26 -6.87
C ILE A 187 10.50 8.01 -6.61
N ASP A 188 11.19 8.99 -6.05
CA ASP A 188 12.61 8.87 -5.65
C ASP A 188 12.74 7.87 -4.50
N THR A 189 13.09 6.65 -4.86
CA THR A 189 13.33 5.53 -3.94
C THR A 189 14.56 4.77 -4.41
N ASP A 190 15.02 3.80 -3.63
CA ASP A 190 16.14 2.94 -4.05
C ASP A 190 15.88 2.23 -5.39
N MET A 191 14.62 2.08 -5.77
CA MET A 191 14.21 1.44 -7.03
C MET A 191 14.51 2.32 -8.25
N THR A 192 14.53 3.65 -8.10
CA THR A 192 14.79 4.63 -9.17
C THR A 192 16.25 5.07 -9.23
N LYS A 193 17.03 4.89 -8.15
CA LYS A 193 18.46 5.27 -8.07
C LYS A 193 19.39 4.46 -8.98
N GLY A 194 18.92 3.33 -9.53
CA GLY A 194 19.69 2.47 -10.43
C GLY A 194 19.61 2.85 -11.92
N LEU A 195 18.86 3.90 -12.28
CA LEU A 195 18.70 4.34 -13.68
C LEU A 195 19.93 5.11 -14.15
N ASP A 196 20.36 4.88 -15.40
CA ASP A 196 21.36 5.73 -16.04
C ASP A 196 20.81 7.12 -16.36
N GLN A 197 21.69 8.07 -16.68
CA GLN A 197 21.31 9.47 -16.91
C GLN A 197 20.33 9.65 -18.09
N ASP A 198 20.48 8.86 -19.16
CA ASP A 198 19.63 8.97 -20.35
C ASP A 198 18.24 8.39 -20.08
N GLN A 199 18.16 7.29 -19.36
CA GLN A 199 16.89 6.70 -18.89
C GLN A 199 16.17 7.66 -17.94
N ALA A 200 16.89 8.23 -16.99
CA ALA A 200 16.35 9.21 -16.04
C ALA A 200 15.81 10.45 -16.77
N ALA A 201 16.56 11.00 -17.72
CA ALA A 201 16.13 12.15 -18.54
C ALA A 201 14.87 11.82 -19.37
N THR A 202 14.85 10.64 -19.99
CA THR A 202 13.70 10.18 -20.79
C THR A 202 12.44 10.02 -19.93
N LEU A 203 12.56 9.48 -18.73
CA LEU A 203 11.45 9.34 -17.79
C LEU A 203 10.98 10.71 -17.28
N MET A 204 11.93 11.59 -16.93
CA MET A 204 11.63 12.94 -16.44
C MET A 204 10.89 13.78 -17.47
N SER A 205 11.21 13.63 -18.76
CA SER A 205 10.50 14.33 -19.85
C SER A 205 9.01 13.96 -19.97
N LYS A 206 8.60 12.82 -19.40
CA LYS A 206 7.19 12.37 -19.35
C LYS A 206 6.42 12.93 -18.16
N ILE A 207 7.09 13.60 -17.23
CA ILE A 207 6.47 14.15 -16.02
C ILE A 207 6.25 15.64 -16.21
N PRO A 208 5.03 16.15 -16.35
CA PRO A 208 4.77 17.59 -16.51
C PRO A 208 5.37 18.46 -15.41
N LEU A 209 5.43 17.99 -14.14
CA LEU A 209 6.09 18.71 -13.06
C LEU A 209 7.62 18.69 -13.13
N GLY A 210 8.24 17.98 -14.08
CA GLY A 210 9.67 17.99 -14.35
C GLY A 210 10.56 17.41 -13.24
N ARG A 211 10.00 16.63 -12.32
CA ARG A 211 10.74 15.97 -11.21
C ARG A 211 10.10 14.66 -10.82
N TYR A 212 10.85 13.82 -10.17
CA TYR A 212 10.31 12.68 -9.43
C TYR A 212 9.50 13.16 -8.22
N GLY A 213 8.49 12.39 -7.83
CA GLY A 213 7.81 12.58 -6.54
C GLY A 213 8.66 12.06 -5.40
N ASN A 214 8.42 12.56 -4.19
CA ASN A 214 9.02 12.04 -2.97
C ASN A 214 8.07 11.05 -2.29
N PRO A 215 8.55 10.05 -1.55
CA PRO A 215 7.72 9.12 -0.79
C PRO A 215 6.74 9.79 0.16
N GLU A 216 7.12 10.93 0.74
CA GLU A 216 6.29 11.75 1.64
C GLU A 216 5.06 12.33 0.94
N GLU A 217 5.12 12.60 -0.37
CA GLU A 217 3.98 13.09 -1.14
C GLU A 217 2.90 12.00 -1.28
N ILE A 218 3.32 10.74 -1.40
CA ILE A 218 2.41 9.59 -1.37
C ILE A 218 1.86 9.39 0.03
N ALA A 219 2.72 9.45 1.05
CA ALA A 219 2.35 9.26 2.44
C ALA A 219 1.32 10.30 2.91
N ALA A 220 1.42 11.55 2.47
CA ALA A 220 0.46 12.61 2.78
C ALA A 220 -0.95 12.28 2.25
N VAL A 221 -1.06 11.77 1.02
CA VAL A 221 -2.35 11.36 0.43
C VAL A 221 -2.92 10.15 1.16
N VAL A 222 -2.09 9.16 1.51
CA VAL A 222 -2.52 8.00 2.29
C VAL A 222 -3.01 8.42 3.69
N ALA A 223 -2.29 9.32 4.37
CA ALA A 223 -2.70 9.84 5.68
C ALA A 223 -4.04 10.59 5.60
N PHE A 224 -4.25 11.40 4.56
CA PHE A 224 -5.54 12.04 4.29
C PHE A 224 -6.66 11.00 4.09
N LEU A 225 -6.44 9.98 3.25
CA LEU A 225 -7.44 8.92 3.00
C LEU A 225 -7.74 8.08 4.25
N ALA A 226 -6.77 7.95 5.16
CA ALA A 226 -6.95 7.26 6.44
C ALA A 226 -7.74 8.07 7.47
N SER A 227 -7.90 9.38 7.26
CA SER A 227 -8.54 10.31 8.19
C SER A 227 -10.07 10.31 8.10
N GLU A 228 -10.72 11.03 9.05
CA GLU A 228 -12.17 11.26 9.01
C GLU A 228 -12.59 12.21 7.87
N GLN A 229 -11.70 13.13 7.46
CA GLN A 229 -11.97 14.10 6.40
C GLN A 229 -12.22 13.41 5.04
N ALA A 230 -11.64 12.23 4.82
CA ALA A 230 -11.85 11.45 3.61
C ALA A 230 -13.05 10.48 3.69
N GLY A 231 -13.91 10.63 4.70
CA GLY A 231 -15.03 9.69 4.95
C GLY A 231 -16.07 9.59 3.83
N TYR A 232 -16.07 10.52 2.85
CA TYR A 232 -16.97 10.48 1.69
C TYR A 232 -16.26 10.14 0.38
N ILE A 233 -14.98 9.71 0.46
CA ILE A 233 -14.18 9.26 -0.69
C ILE A 233 -14.07 7.74 -0.61
N THR A 234 -14.66 7.02 -1.57
CA THR A 234 -14.59 5.56 -1.65
C THR A 234 -14.70 5.08 -3.09
N GLY A 235 -14.00 4.02 -3.43
CA GLY A 235 -13.91 3.47 -4.79
C GLY A 235 -13.01 4.26 -5.73
N GLU A 236 -12.26 5.24 -5.21
CA GLU A 236 -11.48 6.18 -6.00
C GLU A 236 -10.02 5.72 -6.16
N THR A 237 -9.41 6.05 -7.28
CA THR A 237 -7.97 5.93 -7.53
C THR A 237 -7.37 7.33 -7.63
N ILE A 238 -6.63 7.74 -6.60
CA ILE A 238 -5.98 9.05 -6.58
C ILE A 238 -4.60 8.95 -7.23
N HIS A 239 -4.44 9.64 -8.36
CA HIS A 239 -3.18 9.71 -9.09
C HIS A 239 -2.23 10.74 -8.45
N VAL A 240 -1.04 10.29 -8.02
CA VAL A 240 0.02 11.13 -7.44
C VAL A 240 1.28 10.90 -8.28
N ASN A 241 1.32 11.50 -9.47
CA ASN A 241 2.26 11.13 -10.52
C ASN A 241 2.87 12.32 -11.28
N GLY A 242 2.75 13.54 -10.76
CA GLY A 242 3.30 14.74 -11.39
C GLY A 242 2.70 15.08 -12.76
N GLY A 243 1.51 14.52 -13.06
CA GLY A 243 0.82 14.74 -14.34
C GLY A 243 1.18 13.73 -15.43
N MET A 244 1.94 12.66 -15.13
CA MET A 244 2.26 11.62 -16.12
C MET A 244 1.02 10.94 -16.70
N TYR A 245 -0.03 10.85 -15.92
CA TYR A 245 -1.34 10.33 -16.32
C TYR A 245 -2.41 11.23 -15.73
N MET A 246 -3.34 11.64 -16.58
CA MET A 246 -4.50 12.47 -16.26
C MET A 246 -5.73 11.72 -16.75
N GLY A 247 -6.49 11.12 -15.84
CA GLY A 247 -7.67 10.33 -16.14
C GLY A 247 -8.88 10.76 -15.33
#